data_2d45d4aa66a8a37755fab885154c89f2
#
_entry.id   2d45d4aa66a8a37755fab885154c89f2
#
_cell.length_a   1.000
_cell.length_b   1.000
_cell.length_c   1.000
_cell.angle_alpha   90.00
_cell.angle_beta   90.00
_cell.angle_gamma   90.00
#
_symmetry.space_group_name_H-M   'P 1'
#
loop_
_entity.id
_entity.type
_entity.pdbx_description
1 polymer ?
#
loop_
_entity_poly.entity_id
_entity_poly.type
_entity_poly.pdbx_seq_one_letter_code
_entity_poly.pdbx_strand_id
1 'polypeptide(L)'
;MRRIAFGILLLCSVSFLVGGCAVSPQITNTPRSSIEQELLVSSLERGFETLEKQHLAGATVTVDFYGLTPDKDFAKEFLIAWLQAHQVHIVNDPKEAQLRVKVFAPVLGVDQAQSFMGTPSFTVPFLGVTIPEIPLFRDVRHVGHAALESYTLEEDGGKFLDRSPTAMGQSTYDDYTVLIIIHFTRSDMEKSKWDWTAF
;
A
#
# COMPACT_ATOMS: atom_id res chain seq x y z
N MET A 1 -43.16 -6.55 44.79
CA MET A 1 -41.92 -7.29 44.48
C MET A 1 -41.72 -7.59 42.99
N ARG A 2 -42.68 -8.12 42.23
CA ARG A 2 -42.51 -8.40 40.76
C ARG A 2 -42.18 -7.16 39.91
N ARG A 3 -42.71 -5.96 40.21
CA ARG A 3 -42.44 -4.73 39.45
C ARG A 3 -41.01 -4.19 39.67
N ILE A 4 -40.42 -4.41 40.85
CA ILE A 4 -39.06 -3.99 41.18
C ILE A 4 -38.06 -4.91 40.49
N ALA A 5 -38.34 -6.22 40.49
CA ALA A 5 -37.50 -7.20 39.81
C ALA A 5 -37.44 -6.97 38.30
N PHE A 6 -38.55 -6.55 37.67
CA PHE A 6 -38.60 -6.24 36.25
C PHE A 6 -37.82 -4.95 35.91
N GLY A 7 -37.86 -3.94 36.80
CA GLY A 7 -37.06 -2.72 36.63
C GLY A 7 -35.56 -2.95 36.73
N ILE A 8 -35.12 -3.81 37.66
CA ILE A 8 -33.70 -4.18 37.82
C ILE A 8 -33.22 -5.00 36.63
N LEU A 9 -34.03 -5.92 36.11
CA LEU A 9 -33.69 -6.73 34.94
C LEU A 9 -33.54 -5.85 33.68
N LEU A 10 -34.41 -4.86 33.51
CA LEU A 10 -34.34 -3.90 32.39
C LEU A 10 -33.10 -3.00 32.51
N LEU A 11 -32.75 -2.55 33.73
CA LEU A 11 -31.58 -1.72 33.98
C LEU A 11 -30.27 -2.49 33.72
N CYS A 12 -30.19 -3.75 34.10
CA CYS A 12 -29.04 -4.63 33.80
C CYS A 12 -28.88 -4.91 32.30
N SER A 13 -29.97 -5.09 31.57
CA SER A 13 -29.89 -5.34 30.11
C SER A 13 -29.43 -4.10 29.34
N VAL A 14 -29.78 -2.90 29.78
CA VAL A 14 -29.32 -1.65 29.18
C VAL A 14 -27.83 -1.42 29.49
N SER A 15 -27.35 -1.79 30.67
CA SER A 15 -25.93 -1.66 31.05
C SER A 15 -25.02 -2.59 30.24
N PHE A 16 -25.48 -3.73 29.76
CA PHE A 16 -24.73 -4.64 28.90
C PHE A 16 -24.57 -4.11 27.46
N LEU A 17 -25.45 -3.22 26.99
CA LEU A 17 -25.40 -2.64 25.64
C LEU A 17 -24.40 -1.46 25.52
N VAL A 18 -23.90 -0.91 26.63
CA VAL A 18 -23.01 0.26 26.65
C VAL A 18 -21.52 -0.12 26.79
N GLY A 19 -21.21 -1.41 27.01
CA GLY A 19 -19.85 -1.90 27.25
C GLY A 19 -19.04 -2.25 26.00
N GLY A 20 -19.32 -1.64 24.86
CA GLY A 20 -18.51 -1.83 23.65
C GLY A 20 -17.23 -1.02 23.70
N CYS A 21 -16.11 -1.58 24.19
CA CYS A 21 -14.80 -1.01 23.96
C CYS A 21 -14.47 -1.14 22.46
N ALA A 22 -14.66 -0.06 21.69
CA ALA A 22 -14.08 0.05 20.36
C ALA A 22 -12.58 0.30 20.52
N VAL A 23 -11.76 -0.74 20.39
CA VAL A 23 -10.32 -0.60 20.20
C VAL A 23 -10.12 -0.20 18.75
N SER A 24 -9.83 1.07 18.50
CA SER A 24 -9.33 1.52 17.22
C SER A 24 -7.81 1.27 17.21
N PRO A 25 -7.29 0.31 16.46
CA PRO A 25 -5.86 0.14 16.35
C PRO A 25 -5.28 1.38 15.68
N GLN A 26 -4.39 2.07 16.38
CA GLN A 26 -3.60 3.15 15.82
C GLN A 26 -2.46 2.51 15.01
N ILE A 27 -2.65 2.47 13.69
CA ILE A 27 -1.84 1.62 12.81
C ILE A 27 -0.40 2.09 12.67
N THR A 28 -0.05 3.38 12.76
CA THR A 28 1.36 3.85 12.85
C THR A 28 1.49 5.34 13.17
N ASN A 29 2.63 5.74 13.77
CA ASN A 29 3.05 7.15 13.89
C ASN A 29 3.97 7.59 12.73
N THR A 30 4.09 6.81 11.68
CA THR A 30 4.87 7.14 10.48
C THR A 30 3.98 7.86 9.45
N PRO A 31 4.54 8.67 8.53
CA PRO A 31 3.78 9.34 7.48
C PRO A 31 2.95 8.40 6.60
N ARG A 32 3.32 7.12 6.54
CA ARG A 32 2.61 6.05 5.84
C ARG A 32 2.35 4.88 6.77
N SER A 33 1.17 4.26 6.63
CA SER A 33 0.85 3.02 7.33
C SER A 33 1.70 1.85 6.81
N SER A 34 1.82 0.78 7.58
CA SER A 34 2.50 -0.45 7.16
C SER A 34 1.85 -1.04 5.90
N ILE A 35 0.52 -1.02 5.83
CA ILE A 35 -0.24 -1.48 4.66
C ILE A 35 0.11 -0.68 3.41
N GLU A 36 0.21 0.65 3.50
CA GLU A 36 0.62 1.48 2.36
C GLU A 36 2.06 1.18 1.93
N GLN A 37 2.96 0.92 2.87
CA GLN A 37 4.34 0.53 2.56
C GLN A 37 4.39 -0.83 1.85
N GLU A 38 3.66 -1.83 2.33
CA GLU A 38 3.56 -3.15 1.70
C GLU A 38 2.94 -3.08 0.30
N LEU A 39 1.91 -2.25 0.11
CA LEU A 39 1.30 -2.01 -1.20
C LEU A 39 2.30 -1.41 -2.19
N LEU A 40 3.10 -0.45 -1.76
CA LEU A 40 4.14 0.14 -2.61
C LEU A 40 5.21 -0.87 -2.99
N VAL A 41 5.71 -1.66 -2.04
CA VAL A 41 6.71 -2.71 -2.31
C VAL A 41 6.16 -3.75 -3.28
N SER A 42 4.96 -4.29 -3.01
CA SER A 42 4.33 -5.28 -3.88
C SER A 42 4.06 -4.74 -5.29
N SER A 43 3.66 -3.47 -5.41
CA SER A 43 3.45 -2.87 -6.73
C SER A 43 4.77 -2.66 -7.47
N LEU A 44 5.85 -2.28 -6.78
CA LEU A 44 7.19 -2.19 -7.37
C LEU A 44 7.69 -3.54 -7.85
N GLU A 45 7.58 -4.61 -7.05
CA GLU A 45 7.97 -5.97 -7.42
C GLU A 45 7.27 -6.42 -8.70
N ARG A 46 5.95 -6.27 -8.76
CA ARG A 46 5.16 -6.59 -9.95
C ARG A 46 5.54 -5.74 -11.16
N GLY A 47 5.85 -4.47 -10.95
CA GLY A 47 6.38 -3.59 -11.98
C GLY A 47 7.73 -4.07 -12.51
N PHE A 48 8.66 -4.46 -11.63
CA PHE A 48 9.96 -4.98 -12.03
C PHE A 48 9.87 -6.31 -12.78
N GLU A 49 8.94 -7.21 -12.40
CA GLU A 49 8.72 -8.47 -13.11
C GLU A 49 8.31 -8.26 -14.57
N THR A 50 7.59 -7.19 -14.86
CA THR A 50 7.16 -6.82 -16.21
C THR A 50 8.19 -5.98 -16.97
N LEU A 51 9.25 -5.52 -16.28
CA LEU A 51 10.33 -4.75 -16.91
C LEU A 51 11.19 -5.66 -17.80
N GLU A 52 11.40 -5.27 -19.04
CA GLU A 52 12.26 -6.02 -19.96
C GLU A 52 13.73 -5.93 -19.53
N LYS A 53 14.31 -7.07 -19.18
CA LYS A 53 15.67 -7.21 -18.64
C LYS A 53 16.58 -8.16 -19.42
N GLN A 54 16.05 -8.85 -20.42
CA GLN A 54 16.77 -9.92 -21.12
C GLN A 54 18.08 -9.45 -21.75
N HIS A 55 18.10 -8.21 -22.25
CA HIS A 55 19.31 -7.61 -22.85
C HIS A 55 20.34 -7.10 -21.79
N LEU A 56 19.98 -7.10 -20.50
CA LEU A 56 20.85 -6.67 -19.41
C LEU A 56 21.57 -7.85 -18.72
N ALA A 57 21.15 -9.08 -18.95
CA ALA A 57 21.72 -10.24 -18.30
C ALA A 57 23.22 -10.40 -18.65
N GLY A 58 24.09 -10.43 -17.61
CA GLY A 58 25.54 -10.49 -17.75
C GLY A 58 26.21 -9.16 -18.15
N ALA A 59 25.46 -8.10 -18.39
CA ALA A 59 26.04 -6.79 -18.66
C ALA A 59 26.46 -6.07 -17.38
N THR A 60 27.47 -5.20 -17.51
CA THR A 60 27.90 -4.27 -16.45
C THR A 60 27.23 -2.93 -16.68
N VAL A 61 26.39 -2.50 -15.74
CA VAL A 61 25.52 -1.33 -15.93
C VAL A 61 25.61 -0.33 -14.79
N THR A 62 25.41 0.95 -15.12
CA THR A 62 25.05 2.00 -14.15
C THR A 62 23.53 2.20 -14.16
N VAL A 63 22.95 2.51 -13.01
CA VAL A 63 21.51 2.70 -12.86
C VAL A 63 21.20 4.09 -12.34
N ASP A 64 20.46 4.87 -13.13
CA ASP A 64 19.87 6.13 -12.72
C ASP A 64 18.35 5.94 -12.54
N PHE A 65 17.82 6.38 -11.40
CA PHE A 65 16.39 6.27 -11.10
C PHE A 65 15.79 7.66 -10.86
N TYR A 66 14.67 7.94 -11.52
CA TYR A 66 13.96 9.22 -11.45
C TYR A 66 12.50 9.00 -11.09
N GLY A 67 12.00 9.71 -10.07
CA GLY A 67 10.61 9.64 -9.65
C GLY A 67 10.18 10.95 -9.01
N LEU A 68 8.88 11.24 -9.07
CA LEU A 68 8.27 12.43 -8.47
C LEU A 68 7.85 12.24 -7.01
N THR A 69 8.15 11.08 -6.44
CA THR A 69 7.79 10.69 -5.08
C THR A 69 8.99 10.78 -4.12
N PRO A 70 8.78 11.02 -2.82
CA PRO A 70 9.83 10.93 -1.82
C PRO A 70 10.46 9.53 -1.71
N ASP A 71 9.76 8.47 -2.14
CA ASP A 71 10.22 7.07 -2.04
C ASP A 71 11.19 6.66 -3.16
N LYS A 72 11.58 7.58 -4.03
CA LYS A 72 12.46 7.30 -5.18
C LYS A 72 13.78 6.64 -4.80
N ASP A 73 14.36 7.01 -3.65
CA ASP A 73 15.65 6.47 -3.22
C ASP A 73 15.51 5.01 -2.77
N PHE A 74 14.44 4.68 -2.04
CA PHE A 74 14.10 3.30 -1.72
C PHE A 74 13.85 2.48 -2.99
N ALA A 75 13.04 3.01 -3.92
CA ALA A 75 12.72 2.33 -5.18
C ALA A 75 13.96 2.08 -6.04
N LYS A 76 14.93 3.01 -6.03
CA LYS A 76 16.21 2.86 -6.71
C LYS A 76 17.02 1.69 -6.13
N GLU A 77 17.24 1.69 -4.81
CA GLU A 77 18.02 0.63 -4.15
C GLU A 77 17.32 -0.74 -4.28
N PHE A 78 16.01 -0.77 -4.24
CA PHE A 78 15.23 -1.98 -4.43
C PHE A 78 15.35 -2.51 -5.87
N LEU A 79 15.31 -1.63 -6.88
CA LEU A 79 15.57 -2.00 -8.28
C LEU A 79 16.99 -2.54 -8.48
N ILE A 80 18.00 -1.90 -7.88
CA ILE A 80 19.40 -2.34 -7.94
C ILE A 80 19.52 -3.76 -7.39
N ALA A 81 18.98 -4.02 -6.19
CA ALA A 81 19.00 -5.35 -5.57
C ALA A 81 18.28 -6.39 -6.45
N TRP A 82 17.12 -6.01 -7.02
CA TRP A 82 16.36 -6.88 -7.91
C TRP A 82 17.12 -7.21 -9.20
N LEU A 83 17.77 -6.23 -9.85
CA LEU A 83 18.60 -6.45 -11.04
C LEU A 83 19.81 -7.36 -10.72
N GLN A 84 20.48 -7.17 -9.58
CA GLN A 84 21.59 -8.02 -9.14
C GLN A 84 21.14 -9.47 -8.94
N ALA A 85 19.97 -9.70 -8.37
CA ALA A 85 19.37 -11.03 -8.24
C ALA A 85 19.09 -11.69 -9.61
N HIS A 86 18.98 -10.89 -10.68
CA HIS A 86 18.79 -11.34 -12.07
C HIS A 86 20.08 -11.31 -12.90
N GLN A 87 21.26 -11.44 -12.24
CA GLN A 87 22.58 -11.56 -12.88
C GLN A 87 23.02 -10.31 -13.67
N VAL A 88 22.54 -9.13 -13.30
CA VAL A 88 23.04 -7.86 -13.84
C VAL A 88 24.14 -7.34 -12.92
N HIS A 89 25.29 -6.99 -13.48
CA HIS A 89 26.41 -6.44 -12.72
C HIS A 89 26.28 -4.93 -12.57
N ILE A 90 25.94 -4.47 -11.37
CA ILE A 90 25.77 -3.04 -11.09
C ILE A 90 27.09 -2.45 -10.61
N VAL A 91 27.50 -1.35 -11.25
CA VAL A 91 28.71 -0.57 -10.90
C VAL A 91 28.33 0.89 -10.66
N ASN A 92 29.12 1.56 -9.81
CA ASN A 92 28.91 2.98 -9.52
C ASN A 92 29.77 3.91 -10.39
N ASP A 93 30.92 3.40 -10.85
CA ASP A 93 31.80 4.19 -11.74
C ASP A 93 31.35 4.00 -13.20
N PRO A 94 30.94 5.07 -13.88
CA PRO A 94 30.58 5.00 -15.29
C PRO A 94 31.67 4.42 -16.19
N LYS A 95 32.94 4.56 -15.82
CA LYS A 95 34.06 4.04 -16.62
C LYS A 95 34.12 2.51 -16.64
N GLU A 96 33.53 1.84 -15.67
CA GLU A 96 33.48 0.39 -15.58
C GLU A 96 32.20 -0.18 -16.23
N ALA A 97 31.22 0.68 -16.52
CA ALA A 97 29.96 0.27 -17.09
C ALA A 97 30.02 0.17 -18.62
N GLN A 98 29.31 -0.82 -19.15
CA GLN A 98 29.05 -0.96 -20.59
C GLN A 98 27.79 -0.21 -21.00
N LEU A 99 26.78 -0.25 -20.15
CA LEU A 99 25.47 0.32 -20.38
C LEU A 99 25.04 1.24 -19.23
N ARG A 100 24.25 2.24 -19.58
CA ARG A 100 23.53 3.08 -18.61
C ARG A 100 22.05 2.79 -18.72
N VAL A 101 21.43 2.41 -17.62
CA VAL A 101 19.99 2.19 -17.53
C VAL A 101 19.36 3.34 -16.76
N LYS A 102 18.51 4.12 -17.43
CA LYS A 102 17.72 5.18 -16.82
C LYS A 102 16.30 4.69 -16.63
N VAL A 103 15.85 4.65 -15.38
CA VAL A 103 14.49 4.24 -15.02
C VAL A 103 13.71 5.45 -14.55
N PHE A 104 12.54 5.65 -15.13
CA PHE A 104 11.60 6.67 -14.73
C PHE A 104 10.38 6.00 -14.08
N ALA A 105 10.00 6.49 -12.91
CA ALA A 105 8.77 6.11 -12.22
C ALA A 105 7.78 7.28 -12.26
N PRO A 106 6.99 7.44 -13.35
CA PRO A 106 6.01 8.50 -13.45
C PRO A 106 4.88 8.35 -12.42
N VAL A 107 4.58 7.11 -12.03
CA VAL A 107 3.61 6.81 -10.97
C VAL A 107 4.25 5.86 -9.97
N LEU A 108 4.24 6.27 -8.70
CA LEU A 108 4.56 5.43 -7.55
C LEU A 108 3.82 6.00 -6.35
N GLY A 109 2.72 5.36 -5.96
CA GLY A 109 1.86 5.86 -4.91
C GLY A 109 0.79 4.86 -4.49
N VAL A 110 0.03 5.23 -3.46
CA VAL A 110 -1.14 4.48 -2.99
C VAL A 110 -2.36 5.40 -3.06
N ASP A 111 -3.38 4.93 -3.75
CA ASP A 111 -4.69 5.56 -3.80
C ASP A 111 -5.63 4.90 -2.80
N GLN A 112 -6.52 5.70 -2.22
CA GLN A 112 -7.56 5.23 -1.32
C GLN A 112 -8.93 5.62 -1.87
N ALA A 113 -9.84 4.66 -1.91
CA ALA A 113 -11.26 4.87 -2.19
C ALA A 113 -12.10 4.30 -1.05
N GLN A 114 -13.22 4.96 -0.74
CA GLN A 114 -14.15 4.50 0.28
C GLN A 114 -15.57 4.47 -0.27
N SER A 115 -16.24 3.33 -0.04
CA SER A 115 -17.68 3.19 -0.25
C SER A 115 -18.36 3.06 1.09
N PHE A 116 -19.44 3.80 1.29
CA PHE A 116 -20.16 3.82 2.55
C PHE A 116 -21.67 3.76 2.33
N MET A 117 -22.34 2.92 3.11
CA MET A 117 -23.79 2.85 3.22
C MET A 117 -24.14 2.70 4.69
N GLY A 118 -24.94 3.64 5.23
CA GLY A 118 -25.31 3.66 6.64
C GLY A 118 -25.76 5.05 7.08
N THR A 119 -25.73 5.29 8.39
CA THR A 119 -26.03 6.60 8.97
C THR A 119 -24.71 7.36 9.15
N PRO A 120 -24.54 8.53 8.51
CA PRO A 120 -23.35 9.35 8.72
C PRO A 120 -23.32 9.90 10.15
N SER A 121 -22.12 10.28 10.63
CA SER A 121 -21.99 10.95 11.91
C SER A 121 -22.71 12.31 11.87
N PHE A 122 -23.44 12.65 12.93
CA PHE A 122 -24.08 13.95 13.06
C PHE A 122 -24.12 14.42 14.52
N THR A 123 -24.03 15.72 14.72
CA THR A 123 -24.18 16.33 16.03
C THR A 123 -25.64 16.74 16.25
N VAL A 124 -26.23 16.28 17.35
CA VAL A 124 -27.59 16.66 17.72
C VAL A 124 -27.58 18.12 18.13
N PRO A 125 -28.33 19.01 17.42
CA PRO A 125 -28.43 20.40 17.80
C PRO A 125 -28.98 20.53 19.23
N PHE A 126 -28.51 21.54 19.97
CA PHE A 126 -28.89 21.87 21.36
C PHE A 126 -28.35 20.93 22.46
N LEU A 127 -28.04 19.65 22.16
CA LEU A 127 -27.46 18.71 23.14
C LEU A 127 -25.96 18.66 23.08
N GLY A 128 -25.34 19.08 21.98
CA GLY A 128 -23.89 19.00 21.78
C GLY A 128 -23.35 17.56 21.70
N VAL A 129 -24.24 16.58 21.61
CA VAL A 129 -23.87 15.16 21.52
C VAL A 129 -23.67 14.78 20.06
N THR A 130 -22.52 14.21 19.73
CA THR A 130 -22.25 13.67 18.42
C THR A 130 -22.59 12.18 18.39
N ILE A 131 -23.49 11.79 17.50
CA ILE A 131 -23.80 10.40 17.20
C ILE A 131 -22.75 9.95 16.18
N PRO A 132 -21.99 8.87 16.45
CA PRO A 132 -20.99 8.36 15.55
C PRO A 132 -21.62 7.79 14.28
N GLU A 133 -20.81 7.62 13.25
CA GLU A 133 -21.18 6.92 12.03
C GLU A 133 -21.56 5.47 12.34
N ILE A 134 -22.67 4.99 11.75
CA ILE A 134 -23.18 3.64 11.90
C ILE A 134 -23.17 2.98 10.53
N PRO A 135 -22.09 2.21 10.18
CA PRO A 135 -21.99 1.57 8.90
C PRO A 135 -22.85 0.31 8.83
N LEU A 136 -23.75 0.24 7.88
CA LEU A 136 -24.37 -1.02 7.43
C LEU A 136 -23.42 -1.76 6.48
N PHE A 137 -22.72 -0.99 5.64
CA PHE A 137 -21.65 -1.46 4.78
C PHE A 137 -20.62 -0.34 4.61
N ARG A 138 -19.35 -0.69 4.79
CA ARG A 138 -18.20 0.17 4.48
C ARG A 138 -17.16 -0.69 3.79
N ASP A 139 -16.62 -0.18 2.72
CA ASP A 139 -15.47 -0.73 2.00
C ASP A 139 -14.41 0.38 1.90
N VAL A 140 -13.24 0.13 2.41
CA VAL A 140 -12.08 1.00 2.27
C VAL A 140 -11.03 0.25 1.45
N ARG A 141 -10.88 0.70 0.22
CA ARG A 141 -9.95 0.11 -0.75
C ARG A 141 -8.68 0.93 -0.82
N HIS A 142 -7.54 0.28 -0.68
CA HIS A 142 -6.22 0.85 -0.94
C HIS A 142 -5.61 0.15 -2.14
N VAL A 143 -5.06 0.93 -3.07
CA VAL A 143 -4.44 0.41 -4.29
C VAL A 143 -3.07 1.02 -4.44
N GLY A 144 -2.03 0.18 -4.40
CA GLY A 144 -0.68 0.55 -4.74
C GLY A 144 -0.49 0.53 -6.26
N HIS A 145 0.14 1.56 -6.79
CA HIS A 145 0.45 1.71 -8.20
C HIS A 145 1.93 1.99 -8.40
N ALA A 146 2.56 1.25 -9.32
CA ALA A 146 3.89 1.55 -9.84
C ALA A 146 3.82 1.49 -11.38
N ALA A 147 4.26 2.56 -12.04
CA ALA A 147 4.50 2.59 -13.47
C ALA A 147 5.97 2.95 -13.70
N LEU A 148 6.67 2.13 -14.48
CA LEU A 148 8.10 2.23 -14.71
C LEU A 148 8.40 2.22 -16.20
N GLU A 149 9.33 3.06 -16.62
CA GLU A 149 9.86 3.06 -17.97
C GLU A 149 11.39 3.01 -17.89
N SER A 150 12.03 2.13 -18.65
CA SER A 150 13.49 2.06 -18.72
C SER A 150 14.00 2.45 -20.09
N TYR A 151 15.12 3.14 -20.08
CA TYR A 151 15.87 3.55 -21.28
C TYR A 151 17.29 3.04 -21.12
N THR A 152 17.74 2.26 -22.09
CA THR A 152 19.10 1.72 -22.12
C THR A 152 19.93 2.49 -23.13
N LEU A 153 21.10 2.96 -22.66
CA LEU A 153 22.06 3.70 -23.46
C LEU A 153 23.43 3.02 -23.37
N GLU A 154 24.25 3.15 -24.40
CA GLU A 154 25.68 2.88 -24.29
C GLU A 154 26.30 3.88 -23.30
N GLU A 155 27.15 3.41 -22.40
CA GLU A 155 27.82 4.32 -21.46
C GLU A 155 28.81 5.24 -22.19
N ASP A 156 29.57 4.70 -23.14
CA ASP A 156 30.46 5.46 -24.00
C ASP A 156 29.67 6.16 -25.13
N GLY A 157 29.64 7.49 -25.07
CA GLY A 157 28.96 8.32 -26.06
C GLY A 157 27.45 8.50 -25.87
N GLY A 158 26.83 7.82 -24.91
CA GLY A 158 25.40 8.03 -24.55
C GLY A 158 24.42 7.67 -25.67
N LYS A 159 24.81 6.81 -26.61
CA LYS A 159 23.95 6.39 -27.71
C LYS A 159 22.75 5.59 -27.17
N PHE A 160 21.56 6.00 -27.58
CA PHE A 160 20.32 5.28 -27.27
C PHE A 160 20.30 3.92 -27.93
N LEU A 161 20.01 2.88 -27.14
CA LEU A 161 19.90 1.49 -27.61
C LEU A 161 18.46 1.01 -27.61
N ASP A 162 17.76 1.16 -26.49
CA ASP A 162 16.44 0.59 -26.32
C ASP A 162 15.59 1.34 -25.29
N ARG A 163 14.27 1.18 -25.40
CA ARG A 163 13.26 1.62 -24.43
C ARG A 163 12.31 0.48 -24.14
N SER A 164 12.18 0.10 -22.88
CA SER A 164 11.14 -0.87 -22.50
C SER A 164 9.74 -0.28 -22.65
N PRO A 165 8.72 -1.11 -22.95
CA PRO A 165 7.34 -0.75 -22.70
C PRO A 165 7.13 -0.31 -21.26
N THR A 166 6.08 0.47 -21.02
CA THR A 166 5.74 0.88 -19.63
C THR A 166 5.39 -0.38 -18.81
N ALA A 167 6.24 -0.68 -17.82
CA ALA A 167 6.02 -1.76 -16.88
C ALA A 167 5.06 -1.28 -15.79
N MET A 168 3.99 -2.02 -15.56
CA MET A 168 2.97 -1.66 -14.57
C MET A 168 2.87 -2.73 -13.49
N GLY A 169 2.89 -2.29 -12.23
CA GLY A 169 2.57 -3.11 -11.08
C GLY A 169 1.46 -2.48 -10.26
N GLN A 170 0.55 -3.33 -9.80
CA GLN A 170 -0.58 -2.93 -8.97
C GLN A 170 -0.77 -3.94 -7.85
N SER A 171 -1.11 -3.45 -6.65
CA SER A 171 -1.47 -4.29 -5.50
C SER A 171 -2.67 -3.69 -4.80
N THR A 172 -3.49 -4.54 -4.14
CA THR A 172 -4.76 -4.13 -3.54
C THR A 172 -4.90 -4.64 -2.11
N TYR A 173 -5.51 -3.80 -1.29
CA TYR A 173 -5.95 -4.13 0.07
C TYR A 173 -7.32 -3.51 0.31
N ASP A 174 -8.31 -4.34 0.56
CA ASP A 174 -9.69 -3.95 0.84
C ASP A 174 -10.03 -4.28 2.30
N ASP A 175 -10.61 -3.33 3.02
CA ASP A 175 -11.10 -3.47 4.39
C ASP A 175 -12.62 -3.30 4.40
N TYR A 176 -13.34 -4.35 4.81
CA TYR A 176 -14.79 -4.40 4.81
C TYR A 176 -15.34 -4.37 6.22
N THR A 177 -16.35 -3.54 6.44
CA THR A 177 -17.19 -3.56 7.63
C THR A 177 -18.63 -3.78 7.21
N VAL A 178 -19.28 -4.83 7.76
CA VAL A 178 -20.66 -5.18 7.46
C VAL A 178 -21.46 -5.26 8.77
N LEU A 179 -22.64 -4.64 8.79
CA LEU A 179 -23.55 -4.62 9.95
C LEU A 179 -22.84 -4.21 11.25
N ILE A 180 -21.93 -3.23 11.19
CA ILE A 180 -21.20 -2.65 12.34
C ILE A 180 -20.15 -3.57 12.96
N ILE A 181 -20.41 -4.88 13.02
CA ILE A 181 -19.66 -5.87 13.83
C ILE A 181 -18.84 -6.87 13.03
N ILE A 182 -19.12 -7.06 11.75
CA ILE A 182 -18.40 -8.01 10.90
C ILE A 182 -17.31 -7.25 10.16
N HIS A 183 -16.05 -7.55 10.50
CA HIS A 183 -14.88 -6.98 9.84
C HIS A 183 -14.10 -8.10 9.16
N PHE A 184 -13.71 -7.88 7.91
CA PHE A 184 -12.82 -8.78 7.18
C PHE A 184 -12.03 -7.99 6.13
N THR A 185 -10.85 -8.50 5.81
CA THR A 185 -9.95 -7.88 4.83
C THR A 185 -9.72 -8.82 3.66
N ARG A 186 -9.44 -8.24 2.51
CA ARG A 186 -9.03 -8.95 1.31
C ARG A 186 -7.81 -8.25 0.72
N SER A 187 -6.79 -9.01 0.39
CA SER A 187 -5.58 -8.50 -0.24
C SER A 187 -5.08 -9.46 -1.31
N ASP A 188 -4.43 -8.92 -2.32
CA ASP A 188 -3.71 -9.67 -3.34
C ASP A 188 -2.18 -9.66 -3.10
N MET A 189 -1.73 -8.99 -2.03
CA MET A 189 -0.35 -9.08 -1.58
C MET A 189 -0.06 -10.50 -1.07
N GLU A 190 1.13 -11.01 -1.30
CA GLU A 190 1.58 -12.22 -0.61
C GLU A 190 1.45 -11.98 0.90
N LYS A 191 0.88 -12.97 1.62
CA LYS A 191 0.78 -12.85 3.08
C LYS A 191 2.18 -12.54 3.59
N SER A 192 2.33 -11.35 4.14
CA SER A 192 3.57 -10.98 4.83
C SER A 192 3.95 -12.11 5.77
N LYS A 193 5.23 -12.49 5.80
CA LYS A 193 5.77 -13.44 6.78
C LYS A 193 5.56 -12.98 8.22
N TRP A 194 5.12 -11.73 8.38
CA TRP A 194 4.79 -11.07 9.64
C TRP A 194 3.27 -10.94 9.73
N ASP A 195 2.63 -11.86 10.47
CA ASP A 195 1.21 -11.76 10.78
C ASP A 195 1.00 -10.65 11.84
N TRP A 196 0.76 -9.43 11.37
CA TRP A 196 0.48 -8.27 12.23
C TRP A 196 -0.94 -8.31 12.83
N THR A 197 -1.78 -9.27 12.45
CA THR A 197 -3.17 -9.40 12.92
C THR A 197 -3.30 -10.16 14.24
N ALA A 198 -2.18 -10.59 14.83
CA ALA A 198 -2.15 -11.36 16.07
C ALA A 198 -2.26 -10.52 17.36
N PHE A 199 -2.92 -9.32 17.28
CA PHE A 199 -3.19 -8.49 18.47
C PHE A 199 -4.68 -8.32 18.70
#